data_eefc948a3c69a4fea3c7a26cb7ad48b0
#
_entry.id   eefc948a3c69a4fea3c7a26cb7ad48b0
#
_cell.length_a   1.000
_cell.length_b   1.000
_cell.length_c   1.000
_cell.angle_alpha   90.00
_cell.angle_beta   90.00
_cell.angle_gamma   90.00
#
_symmetry.space_group_name_H-M   'P 1'
#
loop_
_entity.id
_entity.type
_entity.pdbx_description
1 polymer ?
#
loop_
_entity_poly.entity_id
_entity_poly.type
_entity_poly.pdbx_seq_one_letter_code
_entity_poly.pdbx_strand_id
1 'polypeptide(L)'
;LIHTYAKCQLTESDRRWFTPGDGLSLFRLDGVPSTAILCHERRYPELVRIPVMAGAKIVFHPNAGMDRLEVSRTKRRGRDGIPVRAFENGVFYVFANSVGPQGGGLWSAGDSKIVAPDGRLLRLADNRSETVLVADLNLKNATRRYALDSLRHPKFLAPHWRRIVSETRH
;
A
#
# COMPACT_ATOMS: atom_id res chain seq x y z
N LEU A 1 -5.95 -1.03 20.53
CA LEU A 1 -5.00 -0.46 19.55
C LEU A 1 -3.88 -1.46 19.31
N ILE A 2 -3.67 -1.87 18.06
CA ILE A 2 -2.66 -2.86 17.69
C ILE A 2 -1.38 -2.17 17.21
N HIS A 3 -1.52 -1.12 16.41
CA HIS A 3 -0.42 -0.38 15.79
C HIS A 3 -0.83 1.05 15.48
N THR A 4 0.14 1.94 15.51
CA THR A 4 -0.01 3.34 15.04
C THR A 4 1.08 3.60 14.01
N TYR A 5 0.70 4.20 12.89
CA TYR A 5 1.62 4.60 11.84
C TYR A 5 1.46 6.08 11.52
N ALA A 6 2.55 6.81 11.56
CA ALA A 6 2.62 8.19 11.12
C ALA A 6 3.15 8.24 9.68
N LYS A 7 2.44 8.95 8.80
CA LYS A 7 2.80 9.11 7.40
C LYS A 7 4.19 9.72 7.26
N CYS A 8 5.10 9.02 6.59
CA CYS A 8 6.49 9.45 6.39
C CYS A 8 6.63 10.43 5.22
N GLN A 9 5.90 10.17 4.13
CA GLN A 9 5.97 10.98 2.91
C GLN A 9 4.74 11.87 2.78
N LEU A 10 4.85 13.08 3.33
CA LEU A 10 3.78 14.08 3.29
C LEU A 10 3.69 14.73 1.90
N THR A 11 2.46 15.00 1.44
CA THR A 11 2.22 15.91 0.33
C THR A 11 2.53 17.34 0.75
N GLU A 12 2.66 18.25 -0.21
CA GLU A 12 2.83 19.68 0.09
C GLU A 12 1.68 20.23 0.94
N SER A 13 0.47 19.79 0.69
CA SER A 13 -0.71 20.13 1.47
C SER A 13 -0.63 19.62 2.91
N ASP A 14 -0.19 18.36 3.09
CA ASP A 14 -0.06 17.76 4.43
C ASP A 14 0.96 18.49 5.30
N ARG A 15 2.07 18.97 4.71
CA ARG A 15 3.17 19.66 5.42
C ARG A 15 2.75 20.94 6.13
N ARG A 16 1.60 21.49 5.77
CA ARG A 16 1.04 22.69 6.44
C ARG A 16 0.47 22.35 7.81
N TRP A 17 0.13 21.08 8.07
CA TRP A 17 -0.63 20.67 9.24
C TRP A 17 0.02 19.55 10.04
N PHE A 18 0.91 18.76 9.43
CA PHE A 18 1.47 17.56 10.02
C PHE A 18 2.99 17.53 9.95
N THR A 19 3.58 16.86 10.94
CA THR A 19 4.98 16.46 10.94
C THR A 19 5.09 15.05 10.36
N PRO A 20 6.09 14.78 9.48
CA PRO A 20 6.28 13.43 8.96
C PRO A 20 6.69 12.45 10.05
N GLY A 21 6.24 11.21 9.94
CA GLY A 21 6.78 10.09 10.68
C GLY A 21 8.18 9.72 10.20
N ASP A 22 8.91 8.97 11.01
CA ASP A 22 10.29 8.51 10.75
C ASP A 22 10.44 6.98 10.76
N GLY A 23 9.34 6.25 10.95
CA GLY A 23 9.33 4.79 11.05
C GLY A 23 8.51 4.09 9.99
N LEU A 24 8.89 2.87 9.64
CA LEU A 24 8.11 2.01 8.76
C LEU A 24 7.02 1.27 9.54
N SER A 25 5.87 1.06 8.90
CA SER A 25 4.78 0.29 9.48
C SER A 25 5.07 -1.21 9.36
N LEU A 26 5.11 -1.92 10.48
CA LEU A 26 5.17 -3.38 10.52
C LEU A 26 4.43 -3.86 11.78
N PHE A 27 3.36 -4.65 11.61
CA PHE A 27 2.52 -5.13 12.70
C PHE A 27 1.98 -6.52 12.42
N ARG A 28 1.30 -7.12 13.40
CA ARG A 28 0.57 -8.37 13.20
C ARG A 28 -0.92 -8.13 13.38
N LEU A 29 -1.70 -8.55 12.38
CA LEU A 29 -3.15 -8.61 12.45
C LEU A 29 -3.55 -10.09 12.49
N ASP A 30 -4.13 -10.54 13.59
CA ASP A 30 -4.46 -11.96 13.84
C ASP A 30 -3.27 -12.90 13.53
N GLY A 31 -2.09 -12.52 14.00
CA GLY A 31 -0.86 -13.27 13.78
C GLY A 31 -0.23 -13.11 12.39
N VAL A 32 -0.91 -12.45 11.43
CA VAL A 32 -0.41 -12.25 10.07
C VAL A 32 0.48 -11.01 10.00
N PRO A 33 1.76 -11.12 9.63
CA PRO A 33 2.62 -9.96 9.43
C PRO A 33 2.08 -9.05 8.32
N SER A 34 1.87 -7.80 8.63
CA SER A 34 1.22 -6.81 7.77
C SER A 34 1.95 -5.49 7.84
N THR A 35 1.74 -4.65 6.84
CA THR A 35 2.23 -3.28 6.78
C THR A 35 1.12 -2.34 6.32
N ALA A 36 1.27 -1.06 6.58
CA ALA A 36 0.38 -0.02 6.07
C ALA A 36 1.18 1.11 5.45
N ILE A 37 0.61 1.72 4.42
CA ILE A 37 1.06 2.99 3.85
C ILE A 37 -0.16 3.89 3.66
N LEU A 38 0.06 5.20 3.59
CA LEU A 38 -1.02 6.17 3.52
C LEU A 38 -0.99 6.97 2.20
N CYS A 39 -2.05 6.84 1.39
CA CYS A 39 -2.36 7.70 0.25
C CYS A 39 -1.18 7.87 -0.73
N HIS A 40 -0.57 9.05 -0.73
CA HIS A 40 0.55 9.46 -1.58
C HIS A 40 1.78 8.54 -1.49
N GLU A 41 1.97 7.85 -0.37
CA GLU A 41 3.12 6.97 -0.11
C GLU A 41 3.25 5.81 -1.09
N ARG A 42 2.18 5.47 -1.83
CA ARG A 42 2.26 4.49 -2.93
C ARG A 42 3.32 4.82 -3.99
N ARG A 43 3.77 6.09 -4.07
CA ARG A 43 4.81 6.55 -5.00
C ARG A 43 6.22 6.18 -4.56
N TYR A 44 6.37 5.72 -3.33
CA TYR A 44 7.64 5.39 -2.68
C TYR A 44 7.74 3.87 -2.49
N PRO A 45 8.32 3.15 -3.46
CA PRO A 45 8.34 1.68 -3.45
C PRO A 45 9.01 1.08 -2.21
N GLU A 46 9.99 1.76 -1.65
CA GLU A 46 10.72 1.37 -0.44
C GLU A 46 9.81 1.21 0.77
N LEU A 47 8.77 2.04 0.91
CA LEU A 47 7.81 1.97 2.02
C LEU A 47 6.95 0.70 2.01
N VAL A 48 6.90 0.00 0.88
CA VAL A 48 6.31 -1.34 0.78
C VAL A 48 7.39 -2.41 0.77
N ARG A 49 8.45 -2.22 -0.01
CA ARG A 49 9.51 -3.22 -0.20
C ARG A 49 10.18 -3.62 1.10
N ILE A 50 10.55 -2.65 1.94
CA ILE A 50 11.31 -2.92 3.18
C ILE A 50 10.45 -3.70 4.19
N PRO A 51 9.21 -3.31 4.54
CA PRO A 51 8.35 -4.12 5.42
C PRO A 51 8.07 -5.52 4.87
N VAL A 52 7.97 -5.68 3.54
CA VAL A 52 7.81 -7.01 2.93
C VAL A 52 9.07 -7.86 3.10
N MET A 53 10.28 -7.28 2.92
CA MET A 53 11.53 -7.96 3.26
C MET A 53 11.57 -8.36 4.74
N ALA A 54 11.05 -7.51 5.63
CA ALA A 54 10.97 -7.76 7.07
C ALA A 54 9.91 -8.79 7.47
N GLY A 55 8.98 -9.15 6.59
CA GLY A 55 8.02 -10.22 6.86
C GLY A 55 6.59 -9.99 6.40
N ALA A 56 6.17 -8.76 6.11
CA ALA A 56 4.81 -8.44 5.76
C ALA A 56 4.30 -9.27 4.56
N LYS A 57 3.08 -9.79 4.68
CA LYS A 57 2.37 -10.56 3.66
C LYS A 57 1.17 -9.81 3.09
N ILE A 58 0.67 -8.82 3.82
CA ILE A 58 -0.46 -7.98 3.43
C ILE A 58 -0.04 -6.52 3.56
N VAL A 59 -0.38 -5.72 2.55
CA VAL A 59 -0.25 -4.26 2.56
C VAL A 59 -1.63 -3.65 2.67
N PHE A 60 -1.88 -2.85 3.69
CA PHE A 60 -3.07 -2.02 3.83
C PHE A 60 -2.77 -0.61 3.34
N HIS A 61 -3.63 -0.06 2.51
CA HIS A 61 -3.42 1.25 1.92
C HIS A 61 -4.71 2.07 1.95
N PRO A 62 -5.03 2.72 3.07
CA PRO A 62 -6.09 3.72 3.10
C PRO A 62 -5.67 4.96 2.30
N ASN A 63 -6.63 5.51 1.56
CA ASN A 63 -6.42 6.62 0.65
C ASN A 63 -7.65 7.54 0.64
N ALA A 64 -7.41 8.83 0.49
CA ALA A 64 -8.41 9.84 0.24
C ALA A 64 -8.03 10.65 -1.01
N GLY A 65 -7.79 9.93 -2.09
CA GLY A 65 -7.40 10.52 -3.37
C GLY A 65 -8.55 11.23 -4.03
N MET A 66 -8.48 12.55 -4.09
CA MET A 66 -9.50 13.40 -4.70
C MET A 66 -8.89 14.30 -5.78
N ASP A 67 -9.72 14.69 -6.73
CA ASP A 67 -9.36 15.56 -7.83
C ASP A 67 -10.63 16.28 -8.32
N ARG A 68 -10.53 17.18 -9.29
CA ARG A 68 -11.73 17.71 -9.97
C ARG A 68 -12.49 16.57 -10.64
N LEU A 69 -13.80 16.71 -10.73
CA LEU A 69 -14.68 15.66 -11.26
C LEU A 69 -14.25 15.18 -12.66
N GLU A 70 -13.86 16.11 -13.54
CA GLU A 70 -13.44 15.80 -14.90
C GLU A 70 -12.20 14.89 -14.90
N VAL A 71 -11.21 15.21 -14.05
CA VAL A 71 -9.99 14.42 -13.89
C VAL A 71 -10.31 13.06 -13.30
N SER A 72 -11.15 13.01 -12.26
CA SER A 72 -11.55 11.76 -11.61
C SER A 72 -12.28 10.81 -12.56
N ARG A 73 -13.10 11.34 -13.48
CA ARG A 73 -13.81 10.55 -14.50
C ARG A 73 -12.90 9.94 -15.56
N THR A 74 -11.73 10.54 -15.83
CA THR A 74 -10.77 10.03 -16.81
C THR A 74 -9.86 8.94 -16.24
N LYS A 75 -9.84 8.75 -14.92
CA LYS A 75 -9.02 7.72 -14.29
C LYS A 75 -9.50 6.32 -14.69
N ARG A 76 -8.59 5.53 -15.23
CA ARG A 76 -8.88 4.16 -15.64
C ARG A 76 -8.86 3.25 -14.41
N ARG A 77 -9.98 2.59 -14.15
CA ARG A 77 -10.16 1.66 -13.03
C ARG A 77 -9.08 0.55 -13.04
N GLY A 78 -8.56 0.24 -11.85
CA GLY A 78 -7.55 -0.80 -11.66
C GLY A 78 -6.15 -0.46 -12.21
N ARG A 79 -5.93 0.71 -12.80
CA ARG A 79 -4.66 1.09 -13.46
C ARG A 79 -3.94 2.23 -12.71
N ASP A 80 -3.63 2.01 -11.46
CA ASP A 80 -3.01 3.00 -10.57
C ASP A 80 -1.63 2.57 -10.02
N GLY A 81 -1.07 1.49 -10.58
CA GLY A 81 0.21 0.92 -10.15
C GLY A 81 0.12 0.00 -8.94
N ILE A 82 -1.03 -0.12 -8.27
CA ILE A 82 -1.21 -1.01 -7.11
C ILE A 82 -1.04 -2.49 -7.48
N PRO A 83 -1.59 -3.00 -8.60
CA PRO A 83 -1.33 -4.37 -9.04
C PRO A 83 0.16 -4.67 -9.24
N VAL A 84 0.93 -3.71 -9.79
CA VAL A 84 2.38 -3.85 -9.93
C VAL A 84 3.05 -3.90 -8.56
N ARG A 85 2.61 -3.06 -7.62
CA ARG A 85 3.15 -3.04 -6.26
C ARG A 85 2.91 -4.36 -5.52
N ALA A 86 1.75 -4.99 -5.71
CA ALA A 86 1.46 -6.33 -5.19
C ALA A 86 2.36 -7.39 -5.83
N PHE A 87 2.47 -7.37 -7.16
CA PHE A 87 3.24 -8.35 -7.95
C PHE A 87 4.74 -8.29 -7.65
N GLU A 88 5.36 -7.12 -7.73
CA GLU A 88 6.81 -6.97 -7.51
C GLU A 88 7.27 -7.31 -6.09
N ASN A 89 6.34 -7.32 -5.15
CA ASN A 89 6.60 -7.70 -3.76
C ASN A 89 6.10 -9.12 -3.43
N GLY A 90 5.24 -9.72 -4.26
CA GLY A 90 4.64 -11.03 -4.06
C GLY A 90 3.78 -11.09 -2.79
N VAL A 91 2.92 -10.09 -2.57
CA VAL A 91 2.07 -9.91 -1.40
C VAL A 91 0.63 -9.56 -1.78
N PHE A 92 -0.31 -9.78 -0.86
CA PHE A 92 -1.66 -9.23 -1.00
C PHE A 92 -1.64 -7.72 -0.75
N TYR A 93 -2.50 -7.01 -1.50
CA TYR A 93 -2.61 -5.57 -1.37
C TYR A 93 -4.08 -5.17 -1.23
N VAL A 94 -4.41 -4.50 -0.13
CA VAL A 94 -5.76 -4.04 0.20
C VAL A 94 -5.76 -2.51 0.13
N PHE A 95 -6.42 -2.01 -0.90
CA PHE A 95 -6.54 -0.58 -1.15
C PHE A 95 -7.97 -0.12 -0.87
N ALA A 96 -8.12 0.83 0.04
CA ALA A 96 -9.40 1.47 0.39
C ALA A 96 -9.32 2.96 0.09
N ASN A 97 -10.18 3.44 -0.79
CA ASN A 97 -10.22 4.84 -1.20
C ASN A 97 -11.62 5.42 -0.97
N SER A 98 -11.69 6.70 -0.61
CA SER A 98 -12.94 7.43 -0.61
C SER A 98 -13.57 7.47 -2.00
N VAL A 99 -14.89 7.63 -2.09
CA VAL A 99 -15.65 7.71 -3.33
C VAL A 99 -16.67 8.84 -3.27
N GLY A 100 -16.95 9.44 -4.41
CA GLY A 100 -18.00 10.46 -4.52
C GLY A 100 -17.53 11.90 -4.20
N PRO A 101 -18.48 12.83 -4.01
CA PRO A 101 -18.20 14.24 -3.81
C PRO A 101 -17.56 14.48 -2.44
N GLN A 102 -16.51 15.33 -2.41
CA GLN A 102 -15.75 15.66 -1.22
C GLN A 102 -15.88 17.14 -0.80
N GLY A 103 -16.81 17.87 -1.43
CA GLY A 103 -16.95 19.32 -1.27
C GLY A 103 -15.98 20.13 -2.13
N GLY A 104 -16.23 21.45 -2.26
CA GLY A 104 -15.37 22.35 -3.02
C GLY A 104 -15.12 21.97 -4.50
N GLY A 105 -16.03 21.23 -5.13
CA GLY A 105 -15.87 20.75 -6.51
C GLY A 105 -14.91 19.55 -6.65
N LEU A 106 -14.43 19.00 -5.53
CA LEU A 106 -13.57 17.82 -5.52
C LEU A 106 -14.41 16.53 -5.53
N TRP A 107 -13.87 15.51 -6.15
CA TRP A 107 -14.45 14.18 -6.27
C TRP A 107 -13.39 13.09 -6.03
N SER A 108 -13.72 12.14 -5.19
CA SER A 108 -12.90 10.93 -4.99
C SER A 108 -13.30 9.84 -5.98
N ALA A 109 -12.29 9.28 -6.64
CA ALA A 109 -12.50 8.34 -7.75
C ALA A 109 -12.83 6.91 -7.31
N GLY A 110 -12.92 6.61 -6.00
CA GLY A 110 -13.18 5.27 -5.51
C GLY A 110 -12.10 4.29 -5.92
N ASP A 111 -12.49 3.23 -6.63
CA ASP A 111 -11.56 2.23 -7.18
C ASP A 111 -10.86 1.40 -6.11
N SER A 112 -11.51 1.24 -4.92
CA SER A 112 -11.04 0.34 -3.86
C SER A 112 -10.87 -1.07 -4.40
N LYS A 113 -9.84 -1.79 -3.95
CA LYS A 113 -9.53 -3.10 -4.52
C LYS A 113 -8.77 -4.00 -3.57
N ILE A 114 -8.90 -5.30 -3.80
CA ILE A 114 -8.06 -6.33 -3.20
C ILE A 114 -7.29 -7.01 -4.34
N VAL A 115 -5.97 -7.05 -4.22
CA VAL A 115 -5.06 -7.53 -5.26
C VAL A 115 -4.28 -8.73 -4.73
N ALA A 116 -4.18 -9.78 -5.54
CA ALA A 116 -3.39 -10.98 -5.26
C ALA A 116 -1.89 -10.74 -5.48
N PRO A 117 -1.02 -11.61 -4.94
CA PRO A 117 0.44 -11.52 -5.08
C PRO A 117 0.95 -11.62 -6.52
N ASP A 118 0.14 -12.11 -7.45
CA ASP A 118 0.42 -12.16 -8.90
C ASP A 118 -0.05 -10.90 -9.65
N GLY A 119 -0.55 -9.89 -8.92
CA GLY A 119 -1.07 -8.65 -9.49
C GLY A 119 -2.53 -8.73 -9.98
N ARG A 120 -3.17 -9.89 -9.90
CA ARG A 120 -4.57 -10.06 -10.33
C ARG A 120 -5.53 -9.40 -9.35
N LEU A 121 -6.53 -8.70 -9.87
CA LEU A 121 -7.60 -8.12 -9.07
C LEU A 121 -8.53 -9.22 -8.56
N LEU A 122 -8.57 -9.42 -7.24
CA LEU A 122 -9.53 -10.33 -6.60
C LEU A 122 -10.90 -9.66 -6.45
N ARG A 123 -10.89 -8.38 -6.11
CA ARG A 123 -12.10 -7.54 -5.98
C ARG A 123 -11.78 -6.13 -6.45
N LEU A 124 -12.76 -5.50 -7.04
CA LEU A 124 -12.68 -4.12 -7.51
C LEU A 124 -14.03 -3.43 -7.31
N ALA A 125 -14.05 -2.37 -6.50
CA ALA A 125 -15.20 -1.51 -6.32
C ALA A 125 -15.43 -0.63 -7.55
N ASP A 126 -16.63 -0.09 -7.67
CA ASP A 126 -16.90 0.97 -8.63
C ASP A 126 -16.34 2.32 -8.14
N ASN A 127 -16.58 3.36 -8.92
CA ASN A 127 -16.16 4.73 -8.64
C ASN A 127 -17.34 5.66 -8.28
N ARG A 128 -18.46 5.11 -7.83
CA ARG A 128 -19.70 5.86 -7.60
C ARG A 128 -20.32 5.58 -6.25
N SER A 129 -20.20 4.34 -5.77
CA SER A 129 -20.93 3.85 -4.59
C SER A 129 -20.00 3.49 -3.46
N GLU A 130 -20.41 3.79 -2.24
CA GLU A 130 -19.81 3.22 -1.05
C GLU A 130 -20.08 1.72 -1.02
N THR A 131 -19.04 0.92 -0.77
CA THR A 131 -19.16 -0.54 -0.78
C THR A 131 -18.14 -1.19 0.13
N VAL A 132 -18.43 -2.41 0.56
CA VAL A 132 -17.50 -3.29 1.26
C VAL A 132 -17.05 -4.39 0.32
N LEU A 133 -15.75 -4.57 0.19
CA LEU A 133 -15.14 -5.67 -0.56
C LEU A 133 -14.65 -6.74 0.41
N VAL A 134 -14.98 -8.00 0.12
CA VAL A 134 -14.54 -9.16 0.90
C VAL A 134 -13.87 -10.18 -0.01
N ALA A 135 -12.75 -10.73 0.44
CA ALA A 135 -12.05 -11.82 -0.24
C ALA A 135 -11.32 -12.72 0.76
N ASP A 136 -11.34 -14.02 0.50
CA ASP A 136 -10.49 -14.98 1.20
C ASP A 136 -9.07 -14.93 0.64
N LEU A 137 -8.08 -14.83 1.52
CA LEU A 137 -6.68 -14.72 1.14
C LEU A 137 -5.90 -15.98 1.55
N ASN A 138 -5.47 -16.77 0.57
CA ASN A 138 -4.55 -17.88 0.86
C ASN A 138 -3.12 -17.32 1.06
N LEU A 139 -2.74 -17.14 2.31
CA LEU A 139 -1.46 -16.54 2.71
C LEU A 139 -0.22 -17.31 2.26
N LYS A 140 -0.36 -18.57 1.81
CA LYS A 140 0.73 -19.31 1.18
C LYS A 140 1.15 -18.71 -0.15
N ASN A 141 0.24 -18.02 -0.84
CA ASN A 141 0.52 -17.34 -2.11
C ASN A 141 1.36 -16.05 -1.92
N ALA A 142 1.37 -15.47 -0.72
CA ALA A 142 2.22 -14.32 -0.40
C ALA A 142 3.68 -14.78 -0.17
N THR A 143 4.35 -15.15 -1.27
CA THR A 143 5.71 -15.73 -1.25
C THR A 143 6.79 -14.71 -0.96
N ARG A 144 6.55 -13.44 -1.23
CA ARG A 144 7.51 -12.33 -1.11
C ARG A 144 8.79 -12.55 -1.93
N ARG A 145 8.71 -13.38 -2.97
CA ARG A 145 9.87 -13.93 -3.70
C ARG A 145 10.90 -12.87 -4.06
N TYR A 146 10.49 -11.85 -4.84
CA TYR A 146 11.42 -10.83 -5.32
C TYR A 146 11.96 -9.93 -4.21
N ALA A 147 11.17 -9.68 -3.16
CA ALA A 147 11.64 -8.96 -1.99
C ALA A 147 12.71 -9.76 -1.24
N LEU A 148 12.53 -11.06 -1.07
CA LEU A 148 13.51 -11.95 -0.42
C LEU A 148 14.77 -12.14 -1.28
N ASP A 149 14.66 -12.18 -2.60
CA ASP A 149 15.81 -12.26 -3.50
C ASP A 149 16.71 -11.02 -3.36
N SER A 150 16.12 -9.84 -3.13
CA SER A 150 16.88 -8.60 -2.89
C SER A 150 17.77 -8.65 -1.63
N LEU A 151 17.46 -9.50 -0.66
CA LEU A 151 18.31 -9.73 0.53
C LEU A 151 19.55 -10.57 0.23
N ARG A 152 19.63 -11.15 -0.97
CA ARG A 152 20.71 -12.05 -1.42
C ARG A 152 21.48 -11.45 -2.59
N HIS A 153 20.81 -10.76 -3.48
CA HIS A 153 21.35 -10.24 -4.75
C HIS A 153 20.85 -8.82 -5.05
N PRO A 154 21.62 -7.99 -5.76
CA PRO A 154 23.04 -8.24 -6.07
C PRO A 154 23.90 -8.11 -4.80
N LYS A 155 25.09 -8.74 -4.80
CA LYS A 155 25.96 -8.86 -3.61
C LYS A 155 26.35 -7.51 -3.01
N PHE A 156 26.52 -6.46 -3.82
CA PHE A 156 26.89 -5.12 -3.32
C PHE A 156 25.73 -4.42 -2.58
N LEU A 157 24.48 -4.74 -2.88
CA LEU A 157 23.29 -4.09 -2.32
C LEU A 157 22.69 -4.89 -1.14
N ALA A 158 22.78 -6.20 -1.18
CA ALA A 158 22.16 -7.09 -0.20
C ALA A 158 22.56 -6.81 1.28
N PRO A 159 23.81 -6.45 1.62
CA PRO A 159 24.17 -6.08 3.00
C PRO A 159 23.42 -4.85 3.50
N HIS A 160 23.21 -3.84 2.64
CA HIS A 160 22.47 -2.62 2.98
C HIS A 160 21.01 -2.93 3.26
N TRP A 161 20.37 -3.75 2.42
CA TRP A 161 19.00 -4.18 2.64
C TRP A 161 18.85 -4.97 3.96
N ARG A 162 19.75 -5.90 4.26
CA ARG A 162 19.71 -6.66 5.52
C ARG A 162 19.81 -5.76 6.74
N ARG A 163 20.69 -4.74 6.69
CA ARG A 163 20.82 -3.75 7.78
C ARG A 163 19.50 -2.98 7.97
N ILE A 164 18.96 -2.39 6.92
CA ILE A 164 17.70 -1.63 6.98
C ILE A 164 16.55 -2.51 7.52
N VAL A 165 16.45 -3.76 7.07
CA VAL A 165 15.43 -4.70 7.56
C VAL A 165 15.61 -5.03 9.03
N SER A 166 16.85 -5.15 9.53
CA SER A 166 17.09 -5.39 10.96
C SER A 166 16.65 -4.20 11.82
N GLU A 167 16.89 -2.99 11.36
CA GLU A 167 16.47 -1.75 12.02
C GLU A 167 14.93 -1.57 12.01
N THR A 168 14.24 -2.09 10.98
CA THR A 168 12.77 -2.00 10.87
C THR A 168 12.01 -2.91 11.84
N ARG A 169 12.66 -3.96 12.36
CA ARG A 169 12.02 -4.96 13.25
C ARG A 169 12.02 -4.58 14.72
N HIS A 170 12.66 -3.50 15.07
CA HIS A 170 12.72 -2.94 16.41
C HIS A 170 11.85 -1.70 16.53
#